data_e96ee7501a5f6a4da5230e1324fcfbc9
#
_entry.id   e96ee7501a5f6a4da5230e1324fcfbc9
#
_cell.length_a   1.000
_cell.length_b   1.000
_cell.length_c   1.000
_cell.angle_alpha   90.00
_cell.angle_beta   90.00
_cell.angle_gamma   90.00
#
_symmetry.space_group_name_H-M   'P 1'
#
loop_
_entity.id
_entity.type
_entity.pdbx_description
1 polymer ?
#
loop_
_entity_poly.entity_id
_entity_poly.type
_entity_poly.pdbx_seq_one_letter_code
_entity_poly.pdbx_strand_id
1 'polypeptide(L)'
;MMKIAISTDLYYPMINGVAQFTRNLAAGLHQRGHDVVVLAPSISGDYEIERDKEYGFRVVRLSSHKIYFYPDQINDVPEAKEFLGIKMPQMLYRNGLHVSLNSGSEIKHFLDGFDPDIIHDQTPGPLALSVFRYAKKRNVPLVSTDHAYPDNLTQQLPLPRFAKKPINVVMNKYFVSFLKRSEYGTMPTEQAVSDLLPKRHKKFKVPVEALSNGIDLSRFTPGKAPAEIYERYGIPKNKPIVLYVGRVDPEKSLEILVKAFNLTLLKCPDAHLVVVGDGASRNELEKLSEKLGIEKRTHFLGRIVGNDLPMIYRTGKVFAITSKTETQSIVVMEAMASGLPVVSVQAGALPELVKNNKTGCLCPVDDPTAVSRAIVRVLKNPTTRQKFSKNALENIKKHDISYTLTRFEAIYKDVVERHKG
;
A
#
# COMPACT_ATOMS: atom_id res chain seq x y z
N MET A 1 -24.91 3.27 -15.59
CA MET A 1 -24.19 4.45 -15.04
C MET A 1 -24.68 4.65 -13.62
N MET A 2 -23.77 4.83 -12.65
CA MET A 2 -24.09 5.11 -11.24
C MET A 2 -23.33 6.36 -10.81
N LYS A 3 -23.86 7.06 -9.81
CA LYS A 3 -23.17 8.13 -9.07
C LYS A 3 -22.52 7.55 -7.84
N ILE A 4 -21.19 7.49 -7.82
CA ILE A 4 -20.40 6.79 -6.80
C ILE A 4 -19.58 7.81 -6.02
N ALA A 5 -19.77 7.88 -4.69
CA ALA A 5 -18.95 8.66 -3.80
C ALA A 5 -17.95 7.74 -3.08
N ILE A 6 -16.66 7.98 -3.22
CA ILE A 6 -15.60 7.23 -2.54
C ILE A 6 -15.02 8.12 -1.45
N SER A 7 -15.00 7.66 -0.19
CA SER A 7 -14.41 8.39 0.93
C SER A 7 -13.13 7.73 1.43
N THR A 8 -12.15 8.55 1.81
CA THR A 8 -10.88 8.07 2.37
C THR A 8 -10.19 9.16 3.20
N ASP A 9 -9.63 8.79 4.35
CA ASP A 9 -8.73 9.68 5.11
C ASP A 9 -7.31 9.74 4.51
N LEU A 10 -6.98 8.81 3.58
CA LEU A 10 -5.67 8.67 2.98
C LEU A 10 -5.75 8.83 1.47
N TYR A 11 -5.35 10.00 0.95
CA TYR A 11 -5.41 10.30 -0.48
C TYR A 11 -4.20 11.11 -0.95
N TYR A 12 -4.03 11.21 -2.26
CA TYR A 12 -2.98 12.04 -2.86
C TYR A 12 -2.97 13.48 -2.31
N PRO A 13 -1.78 14.08 -2.16
CA PRO A 13 -0.44 13.66 -2.59
C PRO A 13 0.25 12.65 -1.70
N MET A 14 -0.41 12.15 -0.65
CA MET A 14 0.10 11.05 0.16
C MET A 14 0.26 9.80 -0.70
N ILE A 15 1.44 9.15 -0.66
CA ILE A 15 1.72 7.94 -1.44
C ILE A 15 1.82 6.75 -0.50
N ASN A 16 0.75 6.00 -0.45
CA ASN A 16 0.67 4.70 0.20
C ASN A 16 -0.28 3.78 -0.59
N GLY A 17 -0.37 2.52 -0.20
CA GLY A 17 -1.20 1.54 -0.91
C GLY A 17 -2.67 1.90 -0.96
N VAL A 18 -3.22 2.54 0.08
CA VAL A 18 -4.63 2.96 0.15
C VAL A 18 -4.90 4.09 -0.83
N ALA A 19 -4.08 5.15 -0.79
CA ALA A 19 -4.21 6.29 -1.70
C ALA A 19 -4.10 5.86 -3.17
N GLN A 20 -3.14 4.99 -3.47
CA GLN A 20 -2.96 4.45 -4.82
C GLN A 20 -4.16 3.61 -5.27
N PHE A 21 -4.65 2.72 -4.41
CA PHE A 21 -5.82 1.91 -4.70
C PHE A 21 -7.07 2.77 -4.90
N THR A 22 -7.34 3.71 -3.99
CA THR A 22 -8.51 4.60 -4.07
C THR A 22 -8.51 5.39 -5.37
N ARG A 23 -7.36 5.93 -5.78
CA ARG A 23 -7.23 6.66 -7.05
C ARG A 23 -7.44 5.75 -8.25
N ASN A 24 -6.86 4.55 -8.26
CA ASN A 24 -7.01 3.58 -9.34
C ASN A 24 -8.47 3.10 -9.46
N LEU A 25 -9.14 2.86 -8.33
CA LEU A 25 -10.57 2.50 -8.28
C LEU A 25 -11.44 3.63 -8.86
N ALA A 26 -11.24 4.87 -8.40
CA ALA A 26 -11.98 6.02 -8.89
C ALA A 26 -11.77 6.23 -10.40
N ALA A 27 -10.52 6.19 -10.86
CA ALA A 27 -10.15 6.34 -12.26
C ALA A 27 -10.78 5.24 -13.13
N GLY A 28 -10.66 3.97 -12.72
CA GLY A 28 -11.22 2.85 -13.48
C GLY A 28 -12.74 2.89 -13.58
N LEU A 29 -13.44 3.23 -12.49
CA LEU A 29 -14.90 3.40 -12.50
C LEU A 29 -15.33 4.59 -13.35
N HIS A 30 -14.58 5.72 -13.28
CA HIS A 30 -14.84 6.90 -14.12
C HIS A 30 -14.66 6.58 -15.61
N GLN A 31 -13.58 5.89 -15.98
CA GLN A 31 -13.33 5.45 -17.36
C GLN A 31 -14.40 4.46 -17.89
N ARG A 32 -15.07 3.73 -17.00
CA ARG A 32 -16.20 2.85 -17.32
C ARG A 32 -17.55 3.58 -17.40
N GLY A 33 -17.55 4.92 -17.32
CA GLY A 33 -18.71 5.77 -17.51
C GLY A 33 -19.54 6.03 -16.26
N HIS A 34 -19.03 5.74 -15.05
CA HIS A 34 -19.67 6.16 -13.81
C HIS A 34 -19.35 7.62 -13.48
N ASP A 35 -20.28 8.32 -12.83
CA ASP A 35 -19.99 9.64 -12.24
C ASP A 35 -19.37 9.42 -10.85
N VAL A 36 -18.06 9.66 -10.75
CA VAL A 36 -17.27 9.34 -9.56
C VAL A 36 -16.78 10.61 -8.89
N VAL A 37 -16.90 10.66 -7.57
CA VAL A 37 -16.29 11.68 -6.72
C VAL A 37 -15.49 11.03 -5.59
N VAL A 38 -14.33 11.60 -5.29
CA VAL A 38 -13.53 11.21 -4.11
C VAL A 38 -13.65 12.29 -3.05
N LEU A 39 -14.00 11.90 -1.82
CA LEU A 39 -14.01 12.75 -0.64
C LEU A 39 -12.73 12.46 0.16
N ALA A 40 -11.90 13.47 0.39
CA ALA A 40 -10.63 13.32 1.10
C ALA A 40 -10.30 14.56 1.92
N PRO A 41 -9.46 14.46 2.98
CA PRO A 41 -8.97 15.63 3.69
C PRO A 41 -8.21 16.60 2.79
N SER A 42 -8.39 17.89 3.01
CA SER A 42 -7.62 18.94 2.34
C SER A 42 -6.19 18.98 2.87
N ILE A 43 -5.24 19.37 2.02
CA ILE A 43 -3.85 19.58 2.39
C ILE A 43 -3.62 21.04 2.80
N SER A 44 -4.33 21.96 2.17
CA SER A 44 -4.32 23.38 2.53
C SER A 44 -4.98 23.63 3.88
N GLY A 45 -5.87 22.72 4.32
CA GLY A 45 -6.73 22.85 5.48
C GLY A 45 -8.15 23.28 5.11
N ASP A 46 -8.34 23.93 3.96
CA ASP A 46 -9.59 24.51 3.52
C ASP A 46 -10.40 23.59 2.62
N TYR A 47 -11.72 23.81 2.57
CA TYR A 47 -12.61 23.15 1.63
C TYR A 47 -12.36 23.59 0.21
N GLU A 48 -12.18 22.65 -0.71
CA GLU A 48 -11.98 22.92 -2.14
C GLU A 48 -12.49 21.76 -3.00
N ILE A 49 -12.82 22.02 -4.25
CA ILE A 49 -13.19 21.01 -5.25
C ILE A 49 -12.21 21.10 -6.40
N GLU A 50 -11.53 20.02 -6.68
CA GLU A 50 -10.57 19.89 -7.78
C GLU A 50 -10.92 18.72 -8.69
N ARG A 51 -10.21 18.59 -9.80
CA ARG A 51 -10.24 17.39 -10.65
C ARG A 51 -8.92 16.68 -10.60
N ASP A 52 -8.96 15.34 -10.61
CA ASP A 52 -7.76 14.57 -10.81
C ASP A 52 -7.11 14.95 -12.14
N LYS A 53 -5.83 15.33 -12.10
CA LYS A 53 -5.12 15.93 -13.25
C LYS A 53 -4.91 14.96 -14.41
N GLU A 54 -4.97 13.67 -14.16
CA GLU A 54 -4.72 12.62 -15.15
C GLU A 54 -6.03 12.01 -15.67
N TYR A 55 -7.01 11.81 -14.79
CA TYR A 55 -8.23 11.05 -15.09
C TYR A 55 -9.50 11.91 -15.14
N GLY A 56 -9.49 13.11 -14.61
CA GLY A 56 -10.55 14.11 -14.73
C GLY A 56 -11.74 13.95 -13.78
N PHE A 57 -11.84 12.92 -12.98
CA PHE A 57 -12.90 12.76 -11.97
C PHE A 57 -12.77 13.82 -10.86
N ARG A 58 -13.87 14.10 -10.16
CA ARG A 58 -13.90 15.12 -9.10
C ARG A 58 -13.28 14.63 -7.80
N VAL A 59 -12.53 15.51 -7.14
CA VAL A 59 -11.99 15.32 -5.79
C VAL A 59 -12.48 16.47 -4.92
N VAL A 60 -13.19 16.16 -3.85
CA VAL A 60 -13.66 17.11 -2.84
C VAL A 60 -12.72 17.05 -1.66
N ARG A 61 -11.98 18.11 -1.46
CA ARG A 61 -11.09 18.31 -0.33
C ARG A 61 -11.90 18.93 0.81
N LEU A 62 -12.05 18.16 1.88
CA LEU A 62 -12.80 18.59 3.06
C LEU A 62 -11.87 19.31 4.04
N SER A 63 -12.37 20.34 4.70
CA SER A 63 -11.61 21.08 5.72
C SER A 63 -10.95 20.13 6.70
N SER A 64 -9.68 20.35 6.98
CA SER A 64 -8.86 19.42 7.74
C SER A 64 -7.89 20.11 8.69
N HIS A 65 -7.43 19.36 9.67
CA HIS A 65 -6.36 19.76 10.57
C HIS A 65 -5.18 18.81 10.44
N LYS A 66 -3.97 19.36 10.43
CA LYS A 66 -2.75 18.58 10.36
C LYS A 66 -2.44 17.92 11.71
N ILE A 67 -2.30 16.60 11.73
CA ILE A 67 -1.88 15.82 12.90
C ILE A 67 -0.49 15.24 12.64
N TYR A 68 0.46 15.49 13.52
CA TYR A 68 1.89 15.21 13.33
C TYR A 68 2.34 13.77 13.68
N PHE A 69 1.43 12.81 13.80
CA PHE A 69 1.74 11.44 14.25
C PHE A 69 1.96 10.39 13.15
N TYR A 70 1.71 10.75 11.89
CA TYR A 70 1.84 9.80 10.80
C TYR A 70 3.09 10.11 9.97
N PRO A 71 3.97 9.13 9.67
CA PRO A 71 5.13 9.34 8.82
C PRO A 71 4.66 9.51 7.37
N ASP A 72 4.72 10.73 6.86
CA ASP A 72 4.38 11.03 5.48
C ASP A 72 5.60 11.44 4.66
N GLN A 73 5.54 11.25 3.34
CA GLN A 73 6.66 11.30 2.41
C GLN A 73 6.67 12.56 1.53
N ILE A 74 6.30 13.71 2.05
CA ILE A 74 6.41 14.97 1.30
C ILE A 74 7.76 15.65 1.59
N ASN A 75 8.48 16.00 0.52
CA ASN A 75 9.87 16.45 0.55
C ASN A 75 10.07 17.92 0.92
N ASP A 76 9.55 18.44 2.02
CA ASP A 76 10.03 19.72 2.53
C ASP A 76 9.81 19.78 4.04
N VAL A 77 10.82 19.41 4.79
CA VAL A 77 10.80 19.49 6.26
C VAL A 77 11.69 20.62 6.74
N PRO A 78 11.15 21.65 7.38
CA PRO A 78 11.95 22.57 8.17
C PRO A 78 12.58 21.84 9.36
N GLU A 79 13.76 22.33 9.77
CA GLU A 79 14.55 21.81 10.91
C GLU A 79 13.72 21.55 12.17
N ALA A 80 14.17 20.57 12.96
CA ALA A 80 13.54 20.07 14.17
C ALA A 80 12.94 21.16 15.07
N LYS A 81 11.62 21.12 15.29
CA LYS A 81 10.96 21.99 16.28
C LYS A 81 11.00 21.35 17.66
N GLU A 82 11.37 22.13 18.64
CA GLU A 82 11.21 21.78 20.06
C GLU A 82 9.75 22.02 20.48
N PHE A 83 9.14 21.01 21.08
CA PHE A 83 7.86 21.16 21.74
C PHE A 83 8.08 20.97 23.26
N LEU A 84 7.82 22.01 24.05
CA LEU A 84 8.03 22.03 25.51
C LEU A 84 9.48 21.68 25.94
N GLY A 85 10.52 22.14 25.19
CA GLY A 85 11.91 21.89 25.54
C GLY A 85 12.41 20.47 25.27
N ILE A 86 11.59 19.62 24.64
CA ILE A 86 11.96 18.24 24.26
C ILE A 86 12.18 18.20 22.75
N LYS A 87 13.42 17.87 22.35
CA LYS A 87 13.69 17.52 20.94
C LYS A 87 12.89 16.29 20.57
N MET A 88 11.80 16.52 19.86
CA MET A 88 10.97 15.40 19.39
C MET A 88 11.70 14.64 18.28
N PRO A 89 11.64 13.32 18.21
CA PRO A 89 12.24 12.55 17.12
C PRO A 89 11.74 13.06 15.76
N GLN A 90 12.63 13.19 14.76
CA GLN A 90 12.26 13.62 13.38
C GLN A 90 11.07 12.87 12.79
N MET A 91 10.82 11.65 13.25
CA MET A 91 9.69 10.80 12.90
C MET A 91 8.32 11.43 13.25
N LEU A 92 8.23 12.31 14.22
CA LEU A 92 7.01 12.99 14.65
C LEU A 92 6.74 14.30 13.89
N TYR A 93 7.70 14.78 13.09
CA TYR A 93 7.61 16.06 12.35
C TYR A 93 7.48 15.91 10.85
N ARG A 94 7.77 14.72 10.30
CA ARG A 94 7.64 14.48 8.87
C ARG A 94 6.16 14.32 8.53
N ASN A 95 5.59 15.41 8.00
CA ASN A 95 4.32 15.45 7.28
C ASN A 95 3.12 14.85 8.02
N GLY A 96 2.35 15.69 8.65
CA GLY A 96 1.19 15.27 9.41
C GLY A 96 0.12 14.63 8.53
N LEU A 97 -0.55 13.62 9.09
CA LEU A 97 -1.84 13.17 8.59
C LEU A 97 -2.82 14.35 8.64
N HIS A 98 -3.44 14.68 7.52
CA HIS A 98 -4.55 15.63 7.48
C HIS A 98 -5.83 14.90 7.84
N VAL A 99 -6.54 15.40 8.85
CA VAL A 99 -7.75 14.75 9.38
C VAL A 99 -8.92 15.71 9.36
N SER A 100 -10.02 15.27 8.77
CA SER A 100 -11.28 16.02 8.71
C SER A 100 -12.17 15.58 9.86
N LEU A 101 -12.19 16.34 10.96
CA LEU A 101 -12.97 16.01 12.15
C LEU A 101 -14.41 16.54 12.10
N ASN A 102 -14.65 17.72 11.49
CA ASN A 102 -15.93 18.46 11.48
C ASN A 102 -16.50 18.67 10.08
N SER A 103 -16.23 17.79 9.14
CA SER A 103 -16.63 17.91 7.73
C SER A 103 -18.11 17.58 7.44
N GLY A 104 -18.93 17.33 8.43
CA GLY A 104 -20.32 16.88 8.24
C GLY A 104 -21.21 17.86 7.45
N SER A 105 -21.02 19.18 7.60
CA SER A 105 -21.74 20.20 6.84
C SER A 105 -21.30 20.26 5.39
N GLU A 106 -19.99 20.15 5.13
CA GLU A 106 -19.40 20.16 3.79
C GLU A 106 -19.79 18.90 3.02
N ILE A 107 -19.71 17.72 3.65
CA ILE A 107 -20.18 16.45 3.11
C ILE A 107 -21.64 16.55 2.72
N LYS A 108 -22.47 17.05 3.62
CA LYS A 108 -23.90 17.23 3.36
C LYS A 108 -24.14 18.18 2.19
N HIS A 109 -23.50 19.36 2.20
CA HIS A 109 -23.66 20.36 1.16
C HIS A 109 -23.32 19.79 -0.23
N PHE A 110 -22.17 19.11 -0.33
CA PHE A 110 -21.73 18.53 -1.59
C PHE A 110 -22.57 17.32 -2.02
N LEU A 111 -22.77 16.35 -1.14
CA LEU A 111 -23.46 15.10 -1.47
C LEU A 111 -24.97 15.28 -1.69
N ASP A 112 -25.62 16.26 -1.05
CA ASP A 112 -27.02 16.59 -1.36
C ASP A 112 -27.21 17.07 -2.80
N GLY A 113 -26.22 17.78 -3.37
CA GLY A 113 -26.21 18.16 -4.79
C GLY A 113 -25.73 17.09 -5.73
N PHE A 114 -24.82 16.21 -5.27
CA PHE A 114 -24.30 15.09 -6.06
C PHE A 114 -25.32 13.94 -6.17
N ASP A 115 -26.05 13.68 -5.08
CA ASP A 115 -27.07 12.63 -4.96
C ASP A 115 -26.51 11.23 -5.32
N PRO A 116 -25.59 10.66 -4.50
CA PRO A 116 -24.93 9.40 -4.79
C PRO A 116 -25.88 8.21 -4.72
N ASP A 117 -25.77 7.30 -5.70
CA ASP A 117 -26.43 5.99 -5.65
C ASP A 117 -25.82 5.08 -4.59
N ILE A 118 -24.52 5.25 -4.33
CA ILE A 118 -23.74 4.46 -3.36
C ILE A 118 -22.56 5.24 -2.83
N ILE A 119 -22.21 4.96 -1.58
CA ILE A 119 -20.96 5.45 -0.97
C ILE A 119 -20.04 4.27 -0.71
N HIS A 120 -18.75 4.44 -1.02
CA HIS A 120 -17.72 3.44 -0.73
C HIS A 120 -16.62 4.04 0.14
N ASP A 121 -16.55 3.63 1.40
CA ASP A 121 -15.52 4.07 2.33
C ASP A 121 -14.28 3.18 2.27
N GLN A 122 -13.08 3.80 2.27
CA GLN A 122 -11.80 3.11 2.10
C GLN A 122 -10.97 3.02 3.39
N THR A 123 -11.36 3.75 4.42
CA THR A 123 -10.55 3.81 5.65
C THR A 123 -11.44 3.98 6.88
N PRO A 124 -11.22 3.22 7.95
CA PRO A 124 -11.95 3.39 9.21
C PRO A 124 -11.44 4.61 9.99
N GLY A 125 -11.45 5.79 9.37
CA GLY A 125 -10.96 7.04 9.94
C GLY A 125 -12.08 7.98 10.42
N PRO A 126 -11.73 9.20 10.88
CA PRO A 126 -12.67 10.20 11.30
C PRO A 126 -13.63 10.67 10.20
N LEU A 127 -13.16 10.75 8.95
CA LEU A 127 -13.99 11.11 7.80
C LEU A 127 -15.13 10.10 7.61
N ALA A 128 -14.83 8.81 7.71
CA ALA A 128 -15.81 7.74 7.60
C ALA A 128 -16.98 7.89 8.59
N LEU A 129 -16.74 8.38 9.82
CA LEU A 129 -17.81 8.62 10.79
C LEU A 129 -18.82 9.67 10.29
N SER A 130 -18.35 10.71 9.65
CA SER A 130 -19.20 11.77 9.07
C SER A 130 -19.96 11.27 7.84
N VAL A 131 -19.30 10.50 7.01
CA VAL A 131 -19.88 9.83 5.84
C VAL A 131 -20.96 8.83 6.25
N PHE A 132 -20.72 8.01 7.28
CA PHE A 132 -21.72 7.06 7.79
C PHE A 132 -22.97 7.75 8.36
N ARG A 133 -22.79 8.88 9.07
CA ARG A 133 -23.92 9.67 9.55
C ARG A 133 -24.76 10.23 8.39
N TYR A 134 -24.08 10.71 7.33
CA TYR A 134 -24.74 11.17 6.12
C TYR A 134 -25.50 10.03 5.44
N ALA A 135 -24.83 8.91 5.14
CA ALA A 135 -25.41 7.74 4.50
C ALA A 135 -26.68 7.26 5.23
N LYS A 136 -26.59 7.09 6.56
CA LYS A 136 -27.73 6.70 7.39
C LYS A 136 -28.87 7.73 7.34
N LYS A 137 -28.57 9.04 7.39
CA LYS A 137 -29.59 10.10 7.39
C LYS A 137 -30.29 10.24 6.05
N ARG A 138 -29.59 9.99 4.95
CA ARG A 138 -30.08 10.12 3.57
C ARG A 138 -30.55 8.79 2.97
N ASN A 139 -30.43 7.71 3.72
CA ASN A 139 -30.73 6.36 3.26
C ASN A 139 -29.95 5.99 1.98
N VAL A 140 -28.63 6.28 1.98
CA VAL A 140 -27.73 5.92 0.88
C VAL A 140 -27.00 4.64 1.26
N PRO A 141 -26.97 3.61 0.41
CA PRO A 141 -26.26 2.37 0.69
C PRO A 141 -24.74 2.56 0.79
N LEU A 142 -24.09 1.78 1.65
CA LEU A 142 -22.68 1.92 1.99
C LEU A 142 -21.91 0.61 1.82
N VAL A 143 -20.78 0.68 1.14
CA VAL A 143 -19.74 -0.35 1.07
C VAL A 143 -18.50 0.13 1.83
N SER A 144 -17.79 -0.77 2.50
CA SER A 144 -16.51 -0.44 3.15
C SER A 144 -15.41 -1.38 2.73
N THR A 145 -14.24 -0.84 2.40
CA THR A 145 -13.00 -1.60 2.23
C THR A 145 -12.05 -1.29 3.36
N ASP A 146 -11.58 -2.30 4.07
CA ASP A 146 -10.57 -2.12 5.11
C ASP A 146 -9.19 -2.58 4.61
N HIS A 147 -8.25 -1.64 4.54
CA HIS A 147 -6.89 -1.85 4.08
C HIS A 147 -5.86 -1.98 5.21
N ALA A 148 -6.27 -1.75 6.45
CA ALA A 148 -5.36 -1.62 7.56
C ALA A 148 -5.41 -2.83 8.50
N TYR A 149 -4.23 -3.17 9.04
CA TYR A 149 -4.14 -3.98 10.25
C TYR A 149 -3.91 -3.07 11.45
N PRO A 150 -4.58 -3.31 12.58
CA PRO A 150 -4.29 -2.63 13.83
C PRO A 150 -2.81 -2.71 14.21
N ASP A 151 -2.18 -3.85 13.96
CA ASP A 151 -0.75 -4.06 14.21
C ASP A 151 0.13 -3.07 13.44
N ASN A 152 -0.22 -2.73 12.20
CA ASN A 152 0.53 -1.75 11.40
C ASN A 152 0.51 -0.36 12.04
N LEU A 153 -0.63 0.04 12.57
CA LEU A 153 -0.78 1.34 13.22
C LEU A 153 -0.05 1.37 14.58
N THR A 154 -0.20 0.33 15.38
CA THR A 154 0.43 0.28 16.71
C THR A 154 1.94 0.10 16.65
N GLN A 155 2.50 -0.52 15.60
CA GLN A 155 3.94 -0.60 15.39
C GLN A 155 4.57 0.75 15.10
N GLN A 156 3.84 1.66 14.46
CA GLN A 156 4.29 3.01 14.14
C GLN A 156 4.21 3.97 15.35
N LEU A 157 3.40 3.61 16.36
CA LEU A 157 3.30 4.43 17.58
C LEU A 157 4.47 4.15 18.54
N PRO A 158 5.04 5.17 19.19
CA PRO A 158 6.11 5.02 20.18
C PRO A 158 5.57 4.47 21.51
N LEU A 159 4.92 3.30 21.43
CA LEU A 159 4.30 2.64 22.56
C LEU A 159 5.18 1.53 23.11
N PRO A 160 5.25 1.35 24.44
CA PRO A 160 5.92 0.21 25.04
C PRO A 160 5.24 -1.10 24.61
N ARG A 161 6.02 -2.18 24.50
CA ARG A 161 5.55 -3.47 23.95
C ARG A 161 4.31 -4.01 24.67
N PHE A 162 4.21 -3.82 25.99
CA PHE A 162 3.06 -4.30 26.77
C PHE A 162 1.75 -3.56 26.44
N ALA A 163 1.81 -2.29 26.01
CA ALA A 163 0.64 -1.50 25.64
C ALA A 163 0.10 -1.82 24.24
N LYS A 164 0.93 -2.38 23.35
CA LYS A 164 0.54 -2.65 21.95
C LYS A 164 -0.61 -3.67 21.85
N LYS A 165 -0.53 -4.77 22.61
CA LYS A 165 -1.53 -5.84 22.55
C LYS A 165 -2.96 -5.40 22.95
N PRO A 166 -3.19 -4.72 24.09
CA PRO A 166 -4.53 -4.23 24.43
C PRO A 166 -5.04 -3.17 23.46
N ILE A 167 -4.16 -2.29 22.95
CA ILE A 167 -4.54 -1.29 21.94
C ILE A 167 -4.99 -1.96 20.65
N ASN A 168 -4.28 -2.98 20.17
CA ASN A 168 -4.69 -3.75 18.99
C ASN A 168 -6.07 -4.39 19.18
N VAL A 169 -6.40 -4.90 20.36
CA VAL A 169 -7.73 -5.45 20.64
C VAL A 169 -8.82 -4.38 20.52
N VAL A 170 -8.57 -3.18 21.04
CA VAL A 170 -9.52 -2.05 20.94
C VAL A 170 -9.66 -1.61 19.48
N MET A 171 -8.56 -1.47 18.76
CA MET A 171 -8.55 -1.09 17.36
C MET A 171 -9.25 -2.14 16.47
N ASN A 172 -9.04 -3.43 16.71
CA ASN A 172 -9.78 -4.49 16.01
C ASN A 172 -11.29 -4.35 16.21
N LYS A 173 -11.75 -4.12 17.45
CA LYS A 173 -13.18 -3.88 17.71
C LYS A 173 -13.69 -2.64 16.97
N TYR A 174 -12.89 -1.60 16.91
CA TYR A 174 -13.21 -0.38 16.19
C TYR A 174 -13.36 -0.64 14.67
N PHE A 175 -12.40 -1.30 14.01
CA PHE A 175 -12.46 -1.65 12.59
C PHE A 175 -13.64 -2.58 12.28
N VAL A 176 -13.86 -3.61 13.09
CA VAL A 176 -15.06 -4.46 12.97
C VAL A 176 -16.35 -3.64 13.09
N SER A 177 -16.36 -2.59 13.93
CA SER A 177 -17.54 -1.72 14.07
C SER A 177 -17.82 -0.89 12.82
N PHE A 178 -16.81 -0.56 12.02
CA PHE A 178 -16.96 0.11 10.73
C PHE A 178 -17.60 -0.82 9.70
N LEU A 179 -17.04 -2.02 9.53
CA LEU A 179 -17.62 -3.02 8.64
C LEU A 179 -19.10 -3.33 8.98
N LYS A 180 -19.47 -3.33 10.28
CA LYS A 180 -20.86 -3.54 10.71
C LYS A 180 -21.82 -2.42 10.32
N ARG A 181 -21.33 -1.25 9.97
CA ARG A 181 -22.15 -0.11 9.54
C ARG A 181 -22.39 -0.06 8.05
N SER A 182 -21.68 -0.87 7.29
CA SER A 182 -21.84 -1.02 5.85
C SER A 182 -22.78 -2.20 5.52
N GLU A 183 -23.27 -2.23 4.30
CA GLU A 183 -24.11 -3.30 3.78
C GLU A 183 -23.24 -4.41 3.14
N TYR A 184 -22.02 -4.06 2.76
CA TYR A 184 -21.01 -4.98 2.25
C TYR A 184 -19.62 -4.53 2.65
N GLY A 185 -18.76 -5.47 3.01
CA GLY A 185 -17.37 -5.23 3.35
C GLY A 185 -16.41 -5.92 2.38
N THR A 186 -15.26 -5.32 2.12
CA THR A 186 -14.16 -5.99 1.42
C THR A 186 -12.85 -5.78 2.16
N MET A 187 -11.93 -6.72 1.97
CA MET A 187 -10.55 -6.63 2.43
C MET A 187 -9.62 -7.17 1.34
N PRO A 188 -8.36 -6.72 1.25
CA PRO A 188 -7.52 -7.04 0.09
C PRO A 188 -7.08 -8.51 -0.01
N THR A 189 -7.16 -9.30 1.08
CA THR A 189 -6.69 -10.69 1.13
C THR A 189 -7.50 -11.55 2.09
N GLU A 190 -7.51 -12.87 1.89
CA GLU A 190 -8.13 -13.85 2.80
C GLU A 190 -7.48 -13.80 4.19
N GLN A 191 -6.18 -13.59 4.25
CA GLN A 191 -5.46 -13.41 5.52
C GLN A 191 -6.01 -12.20 6.27
N ALA A 192 -6.23 -11.07 5.58
CA ALA A 192 -6.82 -9.87 6.17
C ALA A 192 -8.20 -10.13 6.74
N VAL A 193 -9.06 -10.80 6.00
CA VAL A 193 -10.40 -11.21 6.47
C VAL A 193 -10.30 -12.10 7.70
N SER A 194 -9.43 -13.10 7.68
CA SER A 194 -9.30 -14.06 8.77
C SER A 194 -8.68 -13.45 10.05
N ASP A 195 -7.83 -12.47 9.92
CA ASP A 195 -7.19 -11.77 11.04
C ASP A 195 -8.16 -10.79 11.73
N LEU A 196 -8.94 -10.05 10.93
CA LEU A 196 -9.91 -9.10 11.46
C LEU A 196 -11.18 -9.79 11.98
N LEU A 197 -11.64 -10.84 11.28
CA LEU A 197 -12.86 -11.58 11.57
C LEU A 197 -12.53 -13.03 11.98
N PRO A 198 -11.99 -13.26 13.19
CA PRO A 198 -11.69 -14.62 13.63
C PRO A 198 -12.96 -15.50 13.69
N LYS A 199 -12.81 -16.80 13.46
CA LYS A 199 -13.86 -17.83 13.27
C LYS A 199 -15.04 -17.83 14.28
N ARG A 200 -14.95 -17.09 15.39
CA ARG A 200 -16.05 -16.90 16.36
C ARG A 200 -17.13 -15.91 15.89
N HIS A 201 -16.93 -15.22 14.76
CA HIS A 201 -17.90 -14.25 14.23
C HIS A 201 -19.02 -14.88 13.36
N LYS A 202 -19.49 -16.09 13.69
CA LYS A 202 -20.72 -16.67 13.08
C LYS A 202 -21.96 -15.76 13.14
N LYS A 203 -21.90 -14.68 13.94
CA LYS A 203 -22.95 -13.65 14.06
C LYS A 203 -22.68 -12.37 13.26
N PHE A 204 -21.64 -12.36 12.41
CA PHE A 204 -21.37 -11.22 11.55
C PHE A 204 -22.36 -11.25 10.37
N LYS A 205 -23.29 -10.30 10.34
CA LYS A 205 -24.40 -10.29 9.37
C LYS A 205 -24.02 -9.66 8.04
N VAL A 206 -22.98 -8.80 8.03
CA VAL A 206 -22.51 -8.12 6.82
C VAL A 206 -21.68 -9.11 6.01
N PRO A 207 -21.96 -9.31 4.72
CA PRO A 207 -21.06 -10.08 3.87
C PRO A 207 -19.72 -9.38 3.74
N VAL A 208 -18.63 -10.13 3.95
CA VAL A 208 -17.25 -9.63 3.78
C VAL A 208 -16.50 -10.58 2.86
N GLU A 209 -15.86 -9.99 1.85
CA GLU A 209 -15.15 -10.72 0.80
C GLU A 209 -13.69 -10.28 0.74
N ALA A 210 -12.80 -11.25 0.47
CA ALA A 210 -11.42 -10.96 0.10
C ALA A 210 -11.37 -10.54 -1.38
N LEU A 211 -11.15 -9.26 -1.64
CA LEU A 211 -11.05 -8.70 -2.98
C LEU A 211 -9.74 -7.95 -3.16
N SER A 212 -8.90 -8.47 -4.06
CA SER A 212 -7.61 -7.86 -4.38
C SER A 212 -7.75 -6.39 -4.77
N ASN A 213 -6.83 -5.55 -4.32
CA ASN A 213 -6.73 -4.15 -4.77
C ASN A 213 -6.49 -4.04 -6.29
N GLY A 214 -6.02 -5.13 -6.90
CA GLY A 214 -5.70 -5.14 -8.32
C GLY A 214 -4.43 -4.39 -8.67
N ILE A 215 -3.93 -4.66 -9.85
CA ILE A 215 -2.80 -3.97 -10.45
C ILE A 215 -3.04 -3.79 -11.94
N ASP A 216 -2.59 -2.67 -12.48
CA ASP A 216 -2.61 -2.42 -13.91
C ASP A 216 -1.53 -3.23 -14.63
N LEU A 217 -1.92 -4.37 -15.18
CA LEU A 217 -1.02 -5.26 -15.93
C LEU A 217 -0.56 -4.68 -17.26
N SER A 218 -1.21 -3.64 -17.77
CA SER A 218 -0.75 -2.95 -18.99
C SER A 218 0.47 -2.07 -18.71
N ARG A 219 0.54 -1.53 -17.51
CA ARG A 219 1.62 -0.64 -17.06
C ARG A 219 2.88 -1.40 -16.63
N PHE A 220 2.70 -2.50 -15.89
CA PHE A 220 3.81 -3.32 -15.39
C PHE A 220 3.94 -4.57 -16.24
N THR A 221 4.91 -4.56 -17.13
CA THR A 221 5.14 -5.65 -18.10
C THR A 221 6.59 -6.07 -18.13
N PRO A 222 6.89 -7.35 -18.43
CA PRO A 222 8.24 -7.82 -18.64
C PRO A 222 8.93 -7.08 -19.78
N GLY A 223 10.24 -6.97 -19.70
CA GLY A 223 11.03 -6.35 -20.77
C GLY A 223 12.44 -5.96 -20.32
N LYS A 224 13.16 -5.33 -21.21
CA LYS A 224 14.45 -4.71 -20.91
C LYS A 224 14.21 -3.26 -20.48
N ALA A 225 14.90 -2.81 -19.44
CA ALA A 225 14.92 -1.38 -19.10
C ALA A 225 15.71 -0.61 -20.19
N PRO A 226 15.23 0.58 -20.59
CA PRO A 226 15.99 1.48 -21.46
C PRO A 226 17.34 1.86 -20.84
N ALA A 227 18.34 2.15 -21.69
CA ALA A 227 19.69 2.50 -21.21
C ALA A 227 19.67 3.76 -20.33
N GLU A 228 18.80 4.73 -20.68
CA GLU A 228 18.65 5.99 -19.97
C GLU A 228 18.22 5.83 -18.52
N ILE A 229 17.48 4.76 -18.19
CA ILE A 229 17.08 4.46 -16.80
C ILE A 229 18.30 4.11 -15.95
N TYR A 230 19.23 3.33 -16.48
CA TYR A 230 20.47 2.99 -15.77
C TYR A 230 21.35 4.23 -15.54
N GLU A 231 21.45 5.09 -16.55
CA GLU A 231 22.23 6.32 -16.49
C GLU A 231 21.60 7.35 -15.54
N ARG A 232 20.28 7.60 -15.69
CA ARG A 232 19.54 8.59 -14.90
C ARG A 232 19.59 8.30 -13.39
N TYR A 233 19.53 7.03 -13.03
CA TYR A 233 19.48 6.62 -11.62
C TYR A 233 20.80 6.01 -11.10
N GLY A 234 21.86 6.03 -11.89
CA GLY A 234 23.14 5.48 -11.49
C GLY A 234 23.12 3.96 -11.21
N ILE A 235 22.20 3.23 -11.85
CA ILE A 235 22.07 1.78 -11.66
C ILE A 235 23.14 1.08 -12.51
N PRO A 236 23.94 0.14 -11.95
CA PRO A 236 24.97 -0.56 -12.72
C PRO A 236 24.38 -1.42 -13.85
N LYS A 237 24.61 -1.01 -15.08
CA LYS A 237 24.17 -1.76 -16.26
C LYS A 237 24.91 -3.10 -16.37
N ASN A 238 24.22 -4.15 -16.78
CA ASN A 238 24.76 -5.50 -16.96
C ASN A 238 25.23 -6.21 -15.67
N LYS A 239 24.88 -5.70 -14.49
CA LYS A 239 25.13 -6.36 -13.21
C LYS A 239 23.85 -7.04 -12.69
N PRO A 240 23.97 -8.13 -11.89
CA PRO A 240 22.81 -8.73 -11.22
C PRO A 240 22.23 -7.77 -10.18
N ILE A 241 20.99 -7.32 -10.36
CA ILE A 241 20.31 -6.41 -9.45
C ILE A 241 19.33 -7.17 -8.57
N VAL A 242 19.50 -7.04 -7.25
CA VAL A 242 18.49 -7.33 -6.23
C VAL A 242 17.70 -6.05 -6.03
N LEU A 243 16.41 -6.06 -6.34
CA LEU A 243 15.58 -4.86 -6.30
C LEU A 243 14.65 -4.90 -5.10
N TYR A 244 14.55 -3.78 -4.40
CA TYR A 244 13.48 -3.45 -3.48
C TYR A 244 12.80 -2.16 -3.93
N VAL A 245 11.48 -2.13 -3.86
CA VAL A 245 10.66 -0.93 -4.07
C VAL A 245 9.67 -0.82 -2.91
N GLY A 246 9.55 0.35 -2.31
CA GLY A 246 8.61 0.58 -1.22
C GLY A 246 9.09 1.62 -0.22
N ARG A 247 8.29 1.88 0.81
CA ARG A 247 8.69 2.76 1.92
C ARG A 247 9.90 2.17 2.66
N VAL A 248 10.78 3.06 3.09
CA VAL A 248 12.01 2.69 3.83
C VAL A 248 11.79 2.99 5.33
N ASP A 249 10.79 2.34 5.90
CA ASP A 249 10.37 2.52 7.30
C ASP A 249 10.65 1.27 8.14
N PRO A 250 10.70 1.37 9.48
CA PRO A 250 11.07 0.27 10.37
C PRO A 250 10.22 -1.00 10.18
N GLU A 251 8.92 -0.86 9.88
CA GLU A 251 8.04 -2.01 9.66
C GLU A 251 8.39 -2.85 8.42
N LYS A 252 9.18 -2.29 7.49
CA LYS A 252 9.65 -3.01 6.30
C LYS A 252 10.86 -3.90 6.57
N SER A 253 11.47 -3.76 7.75
CA SER A 253 12.60 -4.59 8.22
C SER A 253 13.73 -4.73 7.20
N LEU A 254 14.08 -3.61 6.53
CA LEU A 254 15.10 -3.60 5.46
C LEU A 254 16.52 -3.88 5.97
N GLU A 255 16.77 -3.73 7.26
CA GLU A 255 18.03 -4.14 7.88
C GLU A 255 18.30 -5.64 7.69
N ILE A 256 17.25 -6.46 7.62
CA ILE A 256 17.35 -7.90 7.30
C ILE A 256 17.78 -8.08 5.84
N LEU A 257 17.22 -7.29 4.91
CA LEU A 257 17.59 -7.35 3.49
C LEU A 257 19.04 -6.89 3.27
N VAL A 258 19.47 -5.81 3.90
CA VAL A 258 20.86 -5.31 3.81
C VAL A 258 21.86 -6.36 4.36
N LYS A 259 21.57 -6.96 5.52
CA LYS A 259 22.38 -8.07 6.07
C LYS A 259 22.39 -9.30 5.15
N ALA A 260 21.24 -9.66 4.59
CA ALA A 260 21.13 -10.77 3.64
C ALA A 260 21.92 -10.49 2.35
N PHE A 261 21.90 -9.25 1.88
CA PHE A 261 22.65 -8.84 0.69
C PHE A 261 24.17 -8.92 0.95
N ASN A 262 24.66 -8.50 2.10
CA ASN A 262 26.06 -8.69 2.50
C ASN A 262 26.48 -10.16 2.40
N LEU A 263 25.68 -11.09 2.92
CA LEU A 263 25.91 -12.53 2.79
C LEU A 263 25.83 -13.02 1.33
N THR A 264 24.98 -12.38 0.53
CA THR A 264 24.82 -12.69 -0.90
C THR A 264 26.08 -12.38 -1.69
N LEU A 265 26.78 -11.31 -1.37
CA LEU A 265 28.03 -10.92 -2.04
C LEU A 265 29.14 -11.96 -1.91
N LEU A 266 29.16 -12.78 -0.86
CA LEU A 266 30.11 -13.89 -0.70
C LEU A 266 29.99 -14.94 -1.83
N LYS A 267 28.83 -15.07 -2.46
CA LYS A 267 28.55 -16.03 -3.54
C LYS A 267 28.27 -15.35 -4.89
N CYS A 268 27.90 -14.08 -4.88
CA CYS A 268 27.58 -13.27 -6.06
C CYS A 268 28.26 -11.90 -5.94
N PRO A 269 29.60 -11.80 -6.04
CA PRO A 269 30.38 -10.59 -5.76
C PRO A 269 30.04 -9.41 -6.69
N ASP A 270 29.51 -9.70 -7.88
CA ASP A 270 29.09 -8.69 -8.85
C ASP A 270 27.64 -8.20 -8.68
N ALA A 271 26.91 -8.70 -7.68
CA ALA A 271 25.56 -8.28 -7.44
C ALA A 271 25.48 -6.86 -6.85
N HIS A 272 24.38 -6.18 -7.10
CA HIS A 272 24.06 -4.89 -6.50
C HIS A 272 22.67 -4.93 -5.88
N LEU A 273 22.50 -4.25 -4.75
CA LEU A 273 21.19 -3.99 -4.14
C LEU A 273 20.74 -2.59 -4.57
N VAL A 274 19.54 -2.51 -5.12
CA VAL A 274 18.90 -1.25 -5.49
C VAL A 274 17.65 -1.10 -4.62
N VAL A 275 17.61 -0.04 -3.84
CA VAL A 275 16.51 0.32 -2.93
C VAL A 275 15.83 1.57 -3.48
N VAL A 276 14.57 1.41 -3.91
CA VAL A 276 13.74 2.50 -4.43
C VAL A 276 12.66 2.84 -3.41
N GLY A 277 12.65 4.07 -2.99
CA GLY A 277 11.77 4.60 -1.98
C GLY A 277 12.52 5.43 -0.94
N ASP A 278 11.77 5.99 -0.01
CA ASP A 278 12.30 6.80 1.08
C ASP A 278 11.55 6.50 2.38
N GLY A 279 12.10 6.91 3.50
CA GLY A 279 11.48 6.72 4.81
C GLY A 279 12.45 6.90 5.96
N ALA A 280 11.93 6.75 7.17
CA ALA A 280 12.65 7.06 8.41
C ALA A 280 13.91 6.21 8.63
N SER A 281 13.97 5.00 8.08
CA SER A 281 15.11 4.08 8.27
C SER A 281 16.25 4.30 7.26
N ARG A 282 16.12 5.21 6.28
CA ARG A 282 17.10 5.36 5.21
C ARG A 282 18.52 5.61 5.73
N ASN A 283 18.70 6.62 6.58
CA ASN A 283 20.01 6.98 7.12
C ASN A 283 20.65 5.84 7.93
N GLU A 284 19.84 5.07 8.65
CA GLU A 284 20.33 3.90 9.42
C GLU A 284 20.78 2.78 8.50
N LEU A 285 20.09 2.56 7.39
CA LEU A 285 20.43 1.54 6.40
C LEU A 285 21.67 1.91 5.58
N GLU A 286 21.84 3.19 5.25
CA GLU A 286 23.07 3.71 4.62
C GLU A 286 24.27 3.47 5.55
N LYS A 287 24.20 3.86 6.83
CA LYS A 287 25.23 3.58 7.84
C LYS A 287 25.47 2.08 8.05
N LEU A 288 24.43 1.26 8.00
CA LEU A 288 24.58 -0.20 8.09
C LEU A 288 25.35 -0.73 6.89
N SER A 289 25.08 -0.22 5.68
CA SER A 289 25.79 -0.61 4.46
C SER A 289 27.26 -0.22 4.52
N GLU A 290 27.60 0.95 5.03
CA GLU A 290 28.97 1.41 5.29
C GLU A 290 29.68 0.49 6.32
N LYS A 291 29.02 0.22 7.44
CA LYS A 291 29.55 -0.67 8.50
C LYS A 291 29.85 -2.07 7.99
N LEU A 292 29.10 -2.55 7.00
CA LEU A 292 29.28 -3.86 6.38
C LEU A 292 30.25 -3.82 5.19
N GLY A 293 30.73 -2.65 4.78
CA GLY A 293 31.64 -2.47 3.64
C GLY A 293 30.99 -2.74 2.28
N ILE A 294 29.67 -2.55 2.18
CA ILE A 294 28.89 -2.83 0.96
C ILE A 294 28.25 -1.57 0.35
N GLU A 295 28.62 -0.40 0.80
CA GLU A 295 28.06 0.89 0.35
C GLU A 295 28.20 1.10 -1.18
N LYS A 296 29.32 0.64 -1.78
CA LYS A 296 29.53 0.69 -3.24
C LYS A 296 28.66 -0.28 -4.03
N ARG A 297 28.01 -1.20 -3.36
CA ARG A 297 27.12 -2.22 -3.94
C ARG A 297 25.66 -2.03 -3.57
N THR A 298 25.35 -1.02 -2.72
CA THR A 298 23.98 -0.71 -2.26
C THR A 298 23.61 0.70 -2.71
N HIS A 299 22.53 0.82 -3.48
CA HIS A 299 22.10 2.08 -4.09
C HIS A 299 20.75 2.47 -3.54
N PHE A 300 20.68 3.58 -2.81
CA PHE A 300 19.44 4.18 -2.31
C PHE A 300 19.01 5.30 -3.25
N LEU A 301 18.07 5.02 -4.15
CA LEU A 301 17.69 5.93 -5.23
C LEU A 301 16.67 6.99 -4.81
N GLY A 302 16.14 6.89 -3.58
CA GLY A 302 15.03 7.72 -3.22
C GLY A 302 13.75 7.32 -3.93
N ARG A 303 12.79 8.21 -3.96
CA ARG A 303 11.46 7.95 -4.49
C ARG A 303 11.41 8.07 -6.01
N ILE A 304 10.89 7.08 -6.68
CA ILE A 304 10.64 7.06 -8.12
C ILE A 304 9.16 6.78 -8.37
N VAL A 305 8.52 7.58 -9.19
CA VAL A 305 7.09 7.50 -9.51
C VAL A 305 6.87 7.69 -11.02
N GLY A 306 5.62 7.62 -11.46
CA GLY A 306 5.27 7.87 -12.87
C GLY A 306 5.77 6.76 -13.79
N ASN A 307 6.16 7.13 -15.01
CA ASN A 307 6.52 6.20 -16.08
C ASN A 307 7.87 5.52 -15.89
N ASP A 308 8.74 6.07 -15.05
CA ASP A 308 10.03 5.46 -14.75
C ASP A 308 9.92 4.24 -13.84
N LEU A 309 8.92 4.21 -12.95
CA LEU A 309 8.76 3.12 -11.97
C LEU A 309 8.63 1.73 -12.63
N PRO A 310 7.79 1.50 -13.65
CA PRO A 310 7.77 0.22 -14.36
C PRO A 310 9.11 -0.14 -15.01
N MET A 311 9.86 0.86 -15.48
CA MET A 311 11.20 0.62 -16.08
C MET A 311 12.24 0.23 -15.05
N ILE A 312 12.13 0.75 -13.82
CA ILE A 312 12.97 0.35 -12.68
C ILE A 312 12.78 -1.13 -12.36
N TYR A 313 11.53 -1.64 -12.32
CA TYR A 313 11.31 -3.08 -12.10
C TYR A 313 12.05 -3.94 -13.14
N ARG A 314 12.11 -3.50 -14.40
CA ARG A 314 12.81 -4.21 -15.48
C ARG A 314 14.34 -4.26 -15.32
N THR A 315 14.93 -3.46 -14.42
CA THR A 315 16.37 -3.53 -14.12
C THR A 315 16.72 -4.73 -13.24
N GLY A 316 15.76 -5.21 -12.43
CA GLY A 316 15.94 -6.27 -11.45
C GLY A 316 16.16 -7.67 -12.07
N LYS A 317 16.87 -8.52 -11.35
CA LYS A 317 16.93 -9.97 -11.59
C LYS A 317 16.10 -10.75 -10.58
N VAL A 318 15.89 -10.17 -9.41
CA VAL A 318 15.07 -10.68 -8.32
C VAL A 318 14.54 -9.49 -7.53
N PHE A 319 13.28 -9.56 -7.14
CA PHE A 319 12.67 -8.64 -6.18
C PHE A 319 12.77 -9.25 -4.78
N ALA A 320 13.19 -8.47 -3.79
CA ALA A 320 13.34 -8.96 -2.42
C ALA A 320 12.59 -8.05 -1.43
N ILE A 321 11.81 -8.66 -0.52
CA ILE A 321 11.04 -7.95 0.50
C ILE A 321 11.07 -8.70 1.84
N THR A 322 11.35 -7.97 2.91
CA THR A 322 11.49 -8.51 4.28
C THR A 322 10.44 -7.97 5.25
N SER A 323 9.42 -7.28 4.72
CA SER A 323 8.31 -6.72 5.50
C SER A 323 7.51 -7.80 6.23
N LYS A 324 7.18 -7.54 7.50
CA LYS A 324 6.40 -8.46 8.35
C LYS A 324 4.90 -8.17 8.34
N THR A 325 4.48 -7.02 7.82
CA THR A 325 3.13 -6.48 8.01
C THR A 325 2.50 -6.01 6.70
N GLU A 326 2.40 -6.90 5.72
CA GLU A 326 1.72 -6.60 4.46
C GLU A 326 0.26 -7.06 4.52
N THR A 327 -0.68 -6.14 4.26
CA THR A 327 -2.11 -6.46 4.05
C THR A 327 -2.36 -7.02 2.66
N GLN A 328 -1.74 -6.37 1.67
CA GLN A 328 -1.51 -6.86 0.32
C GLN A 328 -0.37 -6.02 -0.25
N SER A 329 0.68 -6.66 -0.70
CA SER A 329 1.86 -5.95 -1.17
C SER A 329 1.71 -5.58 -2.64
N ILE A 330 1.30 -4.34 -2.93
CA ILE A 330 1.20 -3.81 -4.30
C ILE A 330 2.55 -3.92 -5.02
N VAL A 331 3.65 -3.59 -4.34
CA VAL A 331 5.00 -3.66 -4.92
C VAL A 331 5.45 -5.08 -5.29
N VAL A 332 4.95 -6.09 -4.56
CA VAL A 332 5.16 -7.51 -4.95
C VAL A 332 4.35 -7.85 -6.20
N MET A 333 3.12 -7.36 -6.31
CA MET A 333 2.31 -7.54 -7.52
C MET A 333 2.95 -6.84 -8.72
N GLU A 334 3.48 -5.62 -8.56
CA GLU A 334 4.24 -4.88 -9.59
C GLU A 334 5.48 -5.65 -10.05
N ALA A 335 6.24 -6.21 -9.10
CA ALA A 335 7.41 -7.05 -9.39
C ALA A 335 7.02 -8.29 -10.19
N MET A 336 5.97 -9.01 -9.76
CA MET A 336 5.47 -10.21 -10.44
C MET A 336 4.95 -9.88 -11.84
N ALA A 337 4.22 -8.78 -12.01
CA ALA A 337 3.72 -8.30 -13.31
C ALA A 337 4.87 -7.89 -14.25
N SER A 338 5.96 -7.39 -13.70
CA SER A 338 7.20 -7.11 -14.45
C SER A 338 8.06 -8.36 -14.72
N GLY A 339 7.58 -9.55 -14.33
CA GLY A 339 8.25 -10.83 -14.54
C GLY A 339 9.39 -11.12 -13.58
N LEU A 340 9.47 -10.44 -12.43
CA LEU A 340 10.50 -10.70 -11.44
C LEU A 340 10.13 -11.88 -10.53
N PRO A 341 11.02 -12.85 -10.32
CA PRO A 341 10.94 -13.76 -9.18
C PRO A 341 10.99 -12.99 -7.87
N VAL A 342 10.21 -13.42 -6.89
CA VAL A 342 10.13 -12.75 -5.59
C VAL A 342 10.78 -13.58 -4.50
N VAL A 343 11.68 -12.98 -3.74
CA VAL A 343 12.15 -13.49 -2.45
C VAL A 343 11.49 -12.69 -1.36
N SER A 344 10.68 -13.34 -0.53
CA SER A 344 9.95 -12.69 0.56
C SER A 344 10.04 -13.51 1.85
N VAL A 345 9.64 -12.88 2.96
CA VAL A 345 9.46 -13.58 4.23
C VAL A 345 8.05 -14.15 4.34
N GLN A 346 7.88 -15.18 5.17
CA GLN A 346 6.59 -15.81 5.44
C GLN A 346 5.84 -15.02 6.50
N ALA A 347 5.29 -13.84 6.12
CA ALA A 347 4.57 -12.96 7.02
C ALA A 347 3.44 -12.22 6.31
N GLY A 348 2.39 -11.86 7.07
CA GLY A 348 1.22 -11.16 6.55
C GLY A 348 0.64 -11.85 5.31
N ALA A 349 0.22 -11.07 4.35
CA ALA A 349 -0.36 -11.56 3.11
C ALA A 349 0.67 -12.00 2.04
N LEU A 350 1.98 -11.92 2.31
CA LEU A 350 3.01 -12.32 1.33
C LEU A 350 2.87 -13.76 0.84
N PRO A 351 2.50 -14.77 1.68
CA PRO A 351 2.28 -16.14 1.24
C PRO A 351 1.08 -16.33 0.28
N GLU A 352 0.15 -15.38 0.24
CA GLU A 352 -0.93 -15.42 -0.74
C GLU A 352 -0.45 -15.08 -2.15
N LEU A 353 0.48 -14.16 -2.28
CA LEU A 353 1.07 -13.74 -3.55
C LEU A 353 2.22 -14.66 -3.99
N VAL A 354 3.17 -14.92 -3.07
CA VAL A 354 4.38 -15.68 -3.35
C VAL A 354 4.17 -17.14 -2.99
N LYS A 355 4.12 -18.00 -3.99
CA LYS A 355 4.06 -19.47 -3.81
C LYS A 355 5.45 -20.04 -3.76
N ASN A 356 5.84 -20.55 -2.58
CA ASN A 356 7.20 -21.04 -2.34
C ASN A 356 7.62 -22.09 -3.37
N ASN A 357 8.81 -21.94 -3.94
CA ASN A 357 9.39 -22.79 -5.01
C ASN A 357 8.57 -22.82 -6.32
N LYS A 358 7.54 -21.96 -6.46
CA LYS A 358 6.74 -21.85 -7.68
C LYS A 358 6.90 -20.48 -8.33
N THR A 359 6.52 -19.40 -7.63
CA THR A 359 6.64 -18.01 -8.12
C THR A 359 7.82 -17.26 -7.50
N GLY A 360 8.45 -17.86 -6.48
CA GLY A 360 9.56 -17.28 -5.73
C GLY A 360 9.96 -18.13 -4.54
N CYS A 361 10.56 -17.51 -3.52
CA CYS A 361 10.95 -18.15 -2.29
C CYS A 361 10.30 -17.45 -1.10
N LEU A 362 9.78 -18.24 -0.15
CA LEU A 362 9.35 -17.78 1.18
C LEU A 362 10.41 -18.18 2.20
N CYS A 363 10.91 -17.18 2.94
CA CYS A 363 11.94 -17.36 3.97
C CYS A 363 11.32 -17.14 5.36
N PRO A 364 11.91 -17.71 6.42
CA PRO A 364 11.55 -17.33 7.78
C PRO A 364 11.77 -15.83 8.01
N VAL A 365 10.95 -15.24 8.88
CA VAL A 365 11.14 -13.85 9.33
C VAL A 365 12.45 -13.72 10.11
N ASP A 366 13.08 -12.55 10.06
CA ASP A 366 14.31 -12.23 10.78
C ASP A 366 15.50 -13.18 10.49
N ASP A 367 15.49 -13.90 9.36
CA ASP A 367 16.58 -14.78 8.95
C ASP A 367 17.29 -14.26 7.68
N PRO A 368 18.32 -13.40 7.82
CA PRO A 368 19.06 -12.87 6.69
C PRO A 368 19.82 -13.97 5.94
N THR A 369 20.16 -15.09 6.60
CA THR A 369 20.85 -16.22 5.95
C THR A 369 19.91 -16.97 5.01
N ALA A 370 18.66 -17.21 5.40
CA ALA A 370 17.67 -17.83 4.52
C ALA A 370 17.34 -16.92 3.33
N VAL A 371 17.18 -15.61 3.57
CA VAL A 371 16.93 -14.61 2.50
C VAL A 371 18.12 -14.58 1.52
N SER A 372 19.35 -14.55 2.01
CA SER A 372 20.55 -14.60 1.17
C SER A 372 20.60 -15.87 0.31
N ARG A 373 20.39 -17.04 0.90
CA ARG A 373 20.38 -18.33 0.15
C ARG A 373 19.34 -18.31 -0.97
N ALA A 374 18.15 -17.74 -0.70
CA ALA A 374 17.08 -17.62 -1.68
C ALA A 374 17.47 -16.66 -2.82
N ILE A 375 18.06 -15.50 -2.51
CA ILE A 375 18.57 -14.55 -3.51
C ILE A 375 19.66 -15.20 -4.38
N VAL A 376 20.66 -15.83 -3.77
CA VAL A 376 21.76 -16.52 -4.48
C VAL A 376 21.21 -17.59 -5.42
N ARG A 377 20.23 -18.38 -4.96
CA ARG A 377 19.57 -19.41 -5.79
C ARG A 377 18.96 -18.82 -7.05
N VAL A 378 18.26 -17.69 -6.94
CA VAL A 378 17.64 -17.02 -8.10
C VAL A 378 18.68 -16.38 -9.00
N LEU A 379 19.71 -15.76 -8.45
CA LEU A 379 20.77 -15.10 -9.23
C LEU A 379 21.63 -16.10 -10.00
N LYS A 380 22.02 -17.21 -9.37
CA LYS A 380 22.93 -18.21 -9.97
C LYS A 380 22.24 -19.23 -10.86
N ASN A 381 20.93 -19.42 -10.75
CA ASN A 381 20.24 -20.44 -11.52
C ASN A 381 19.24 -19.82 -12.52
N PRO A 382 19.64 -19.63 -13.78
CA PRO A 382 18.77 -19.06 -14.83
C PRO A 382 17.49 -19.85 -15.05
N THR A 383 17.54 -21.18 -14.98
CA THR A 383 16.37 -22.06 -15.15
C THR A 383 15.35 -21.83 -14.04
N THR A 384 15.81 -21.78 -12.78
CA THR A 384 14.93 -21.46 -11.64
C THR A 384 14.33 -20.07 -11.78
N ARG A 385 15.14 -19.07 -12.19
CA ARG A 385 14.69 -17.69 -12.38
C ARG A 385 13.62 -17.61 -13.47
N GLN A 386 13.82 -18.24 -14.62
CA GLN A 386 12.84 -18.28 -15.71
C GLN A 386 11.55 -18.98 -15.30
N LYS A 387 11.64 -20.12 -14.60
CA LYS A 387 10.48 -20.83 -14.07
C LYS A 387 9.66 -19.96 -13.13
N PHE A 388 10.31 -19.31 -12.17
CA PHE A 388 9.64 -18.44 -11.21
C PHE A 388 9.01 -17.22 -11.89
N SER A 389 9.73 -16.60 -12.84
CA SER A 389 9.22 -15.49 -13.65
C SER A 389 7.93 -15.87 -14.41
N LYS A 390 7.96 -16.97 -15.17
CA LYS A 390 6.79 -17.48 -15.90
C LYS A 390 5.61 -17.72 -14.99
N ASN A 391 5.85 -18.38 -13.86
CA ASN A 391 4.77 -18.69 -12.90
C ASN A 391 4.26 -17.42 -12.18
N ALA A 392 5.12 -16.44 -11.92
CA ALA A 392 4.74 -15.16 -11.35
C ALA A 392 3.80 -14.41 -12.30
N LEU A 393 4.14 -14.33 -13.58
CA LEU A 393 3.29 -13.73 -14.62
C LEU A 393 1.93 -14.42 -14.74
N GLU A 394 1.88 -15.73 -14.64
CA GLU A 394 0.61 -16.45 -14.67
C GLU A 394 -0.22 -16.19 -13.40
N ASN A 395 0.43 -16.25 -12.24
CA ASN A 395 -0.26 -16.06 -10.95
C ASN A 395 -0.82 -14.64 -10.78
N ILE A 396 -0.16 -13.61 -11.36
CA ILE A 396 -0.58 -12.23 -11.18
C ILE A 396 -1.83 -11.85 -12.00
N LYS A 397 -2.17 -12.60 -13.05
CA LYS A 397 -3.33 -12.33 -13.90
C LYS A 397 -4.65 -12.22 -13.13
N LYS A 398 -4.81 -13.02 -12.08
CA LYS A 398 -6.01 -12.98 -11.21
C LYS A 398 -6.12 -11.71 -10.36
N HIS A 399 -5.06 -10.90 -10.32
CA HIS A 399 -5.01 -9.62 -9.64
C HIS A 399 -5.06 -8.44 -10.62
N ASP A 400 -5.51 -8.65 -11.87
CA ASP A 400 -5.74 -7.56 -12.81
C ASP A 400 -6.78 -6.58 -12.25
N ILE A 401 -6.50 -5.29 -12.36
CA ILE A 401 -7.39 -4.24 -11.85
C ILE A 401 -8.78 -4.30 -12.51
N SER A 402 -8.86 -4.76 -13.75
CA SER A 402 -10.13 -4.90 -14.47
C SER A 402 -11.09 -5.88 -13.78
N TYR A 403 -10.55 -6.98 -13.23
CA TYR A 403 -11.34 -7.91 -12.42
C TYR A 403 -11.86 -7.25 -11.13
N THR A 404 -11.00 -6.53 -10.43
CA THR A 404 -11.35 -5.80 -9.20
C THR A 404 -12.47 -4.80 -9.46
N LEU A 405 -12.35 -4.01 -10.54
CA LEU A 405 -13.37 -3.04 -10.95
C LEU A 405 -14.71 -3.72 -11.28
N THR A 406 -14.68 -4.78 -12.08
CA THR A 406 -15.90 -5.54 -12.44
C THR A 406 -16.58 -6.12 -11.19
N ARG A 407 -15.79 -6.59 -10.23
CA ARG A 407 -16.35 -7.13 -8.98
C ARG A 407 -16.97 -6.02 -8.12
N PHE A 408 -16.34 -4.84 -8.02
CA PHE A 408 -16.95 -3.70 -7.32
C PHE A 408 -18.23 -3.21 -7.99
N GLU A 409 -18.29 -3.13 -9.31
CA GLU A 409 -19.52 -2.80 -10.03
C GLU A 409 -20.65 -3.79 -9.70
N ALA A 410 -20.34 -5.09 -9.65
CA ALA A 410 -21.32 -6.11 -9.27
C ALA A 410 -21.77 -5.97 -7.81
N ILE A 411 -20.85 -5.70 -6.88
CA ILE A 411 -21.15 -5.43 -5.46
C ILE A 411 -22.05 -4.19 -5.35
N TYR A 412 -21.70 -3.10 -6.00
CA TYR A 412 -22.49 -1.86 -5.95
C TYR A 412 -23.91 -2.07 -6.47
N LYS A 413 -24.06 -2.75 -7.59
CA LYS A 413 -25.37 -3.05 -8.16
C LYS A 413 -26.21 -3.89 -7.20
N ASP A 414 -25.67 -4.97 -6.66
CA ASP A 414 -26.34 -5.86 -5.71
C ASP A 414 -26.75 -5.11 -4.42
N VAL A 415 -25.85 -4.27 -3.88
CA VAL A 415 -26.09 -3.48 -2.67
C VAL A 415 -27.20 -2.45 -2.92
N VAL A 416 -27.16 -1.72 -4.03
CA VAL A 416 -28.18 -0.71 -4.38
C VAL A 416 -29.55 -1.38 -4.63
N GLU A 417 -29.58 -2.53 -5.30
CA GLU A 417 -30.82 -3.27 -5.54
C GLU A 417 -31.46 -3.77 -4.24
N ARG A 418 -30.66 -4.35 -3.34
CA ARG A 418 -31.14 -4.81 -2.02
C ARG A 418 -31.56 -3.68 -1.09
N HIS A 419 -30.95 -2.51 -1.24
CA HIS A 419 -31.29 -1.35 -0.41
C HIS A 419 -32.63 -0.70 -0.80
N LYS A 420 -33.03 -0.83 -2.07
CA LYS A 420 -34.29 -0.29 -2.61
C LYS A 420 -35.51 -1.23 -2.38
N GLY A 421 -35.28 -2.51 -2.17
CA GLY A 421 -36.32 -3.53 -1.92
C GLY A 421 -36.56 -3.75 -0.45
#